data_b48b6c8c53f5f529a89b8524836b21b8
#
_entry.id   b48b6c8c53f5f529a89b8524836b21b8
#
_cell.length_a   1.000
_cell.length_b   1.000
_cell.length_c   1.000
_cell.angle_alpha   90.00
_cell.angle_beta   90.00
_cell.angle_gamma   90.00
#
_symmetry.space_group_name_H-M   'P 1'
#
loop_
_entity.id
_entity.type
_entity.pdbx_description
1 polymer ?
#
loop_
_entity_poly.entity_id
_entity_poly.type
_entity_poly.pdbx_seq_one_letter_code
_entity_poly.pdbx_strand_id
1 'polypeptide(L)'
;MANTTLTHQMIAREAAAMLLEMSPFLKNVNKSRQDEFSESISGYKKGSTVTIKIPPTGVVYDGATFAGGGAAPDFTEGSVSLTLNTQKHVPLTFGASEKLLNITDFKERILMPQMLTLSASIEAAAIQQAVQGTSNIVGTAGTTPTQMRTFSLARQKLQRNLAPTSPRYNMYTDEVNVELIDTSKALFNPVSEVEKMFYEGSLGKAQGAAWFECVNMPTLTAGTRAGAVTVNGAAQTGASISVTCTSGDTFKKGEIVTFPGVLEVHPLTGTVFVGSLKQFVLTADVTAASTSAVLPIFPAIKTSMPTQTTSASPTNGGSLVITGGGNKQSLMWHKDAFTVAFAPLPVLASCEGYTARLPNGMSVRVMTFGDGKSDTESTRVDVLWGMATVRGNQACRITQ
;
A
#
# COMPACT_ATOMS: atom_id res chain seq x y z
N MET A 1 -10.94 -3.37 48.34
CA MET A 1 -11.00 -3.15 46.84
C MET A 1 -11.10 -4.53 46.21
N ALA A 2 -12.12 -4.77 45.40
CA ALA A 2 -12.25 -6.04 44.70
C ALA A 2 -11.06 -6.18 43.72
N ASN A 3 -10.30 -7.27 43.81
CA ASN A 3 -9.28 -7.62 42.84
C ASN A 3 -9.96 -7.83 41.47
N THR A 4 -9.77 -6.88 40.56
CA THR A 4 -10.22 -7.01 39.19
C THR A 4 -9.24 -7.95 38.50
N THR A 5 -9.64 -9.23 38.35
CA THR A 5 -8.91 -10.18 37.50
C THR A 5 -8.89 -9.71 36.06
N LEU A 6 -7.74 -9.79 35.41
CA LEU A 6 -7.56 -9.50 33.99
C LEU A 6 -8.46 -10.39 33.15
N THR A 7 -9.44 -9.79 32.48
CA THR A 7 -10.32 -10.53 31.56
C THR A 7 -9.77 -10.48 30.12
N HIS A 8 -9.98 -11.53 29.33
CA HIS A 8 -9.64 -11.56 27.90
C HIS A 8 -10.22 -10.36 27.14
N GLN A 9 -11.39 -9.85 27.57
CA GLN A 9 -12.01 -8.67 26.97
C GLN A 9 -11.19 -7.39 27.20
N MET A 10 -10.64 -7.21 28.39
CA MET A 10 -9.80 -6.03 28.69
C MET A 10 -8.51 -6.07 27.90
N ILE A 11 -7.84 -7.24 27.87
CA ILE A 11 -6.61 -7.45 27.11
C ILE A 11 -6.85 -7.22 25.62
N ALA A 12 -7.91 -7.77 25.03
CA ALA A 12 -8.21 -7.65 23.62
C ALA A 12 -8.52 -6.21 23.18
N ARG A 13 -9.26 -5.44 24.02
CA ARG A 13 -9.57 -4.02 23.75
C ARG A 13 -8.31 -3.15 23.78
N GLU A 14 -7.46 -3.33 24.78
CA GLU A 14 -6.19 -2.62 24.89
C GLU A 14 -5.24 -2.97 23.74
N ALA A 15 -5.12 -4.25 23.40
CA ALA A 15 -4.31 -4.71 22.26
C ALA A 15 -4.78 -4.09 20.95
N ALA A 16 -6.09 -4.02 20.71
CA ALA A 16 -6.63 -3.42 19.49
C ALA A 16 -6.36 -1.90 19.42
N ALA A 17 -6.50 -1.18 20.55
CA ALA A 17 -6.20 0.25 20.62
C ALA A 17 -4.71 0.54 20.34
N MET A 18 -3.80 -0.22 20.96
CA MET A 18 -2.35 -0.10 20.74
C MET A 18 -1.96 -0.37 19.29
N LEU A 19 -2.54 -1.39 18.66
CA LEU A 19 -2.23 -1.75 17.27
C LEU A 19 -2.46 -0.59 16.32
N LEU A 20 -3.54 0.17 16.50
CA LEU A 20 -3.83 1.35 15.67
C LEU A 20 -2.89 2.50 15.95
N GLU A 21 -2.63 2.78 17.23
CA GLU A 21 -1.80 3.91 17.64
C GLU A 21 -0.36 3.75 17.15
N MET A 22 0.16 2.53 17.18
CA MET A 22 1.51 2.18 16.77
C MET A 22 1.72 2.06 15.25
N SER A 23 0.65 2.16 14.43
CA SER A 23 0.71 1.96 12.97
C SER A 23 0.28 3.20 12.20
N PRO A 24 1.15 4.20 11.97
CA PRO A 24 0.83 5.42 11.23
C PRO A 24 0.28 5.16 9.82
N PHE A 25 0.81 4.18 9.10
CA PHE A 25 0.32 3.82 7.76
C PHE A 25 -1.13 3.33 7.81
N LEU A 26 -1.41 2.33 8.65
CA LEU A 26 -2.75 1.75 8.78
C LEU A 26 -3.78 2.77 9.27
N LYS A 27 -3.37 3.77 10.06
CA LYS A 27 -4.23 4.86 10.51
C LYS A 27 -4.72 5.73 9.35
N ASN A 28 -3.88 5.95 8.34
CA ASN A 28 -4.06 6.91 7.26
C ASN A 28 -4.50 6.29 5.93
N VAL A 29 -4.92 5.02 5.93
CA VAL A 29 -5.45 4.30 4.76
C VAL A 29 -6.97 4.17 4.86
N ASN A 30 -7.65 3.97 3.73
CA ASN A 30 -9.09 3.80 3.67
C ASN A 30 -9.53 2.46 4.32
N LYS A 31 -10.52 2.52 5.22
CA LYS A 31 -11.12 1.38 5.94
C LYS A 31 -12.62 1.26 5.71
N SER A 32 -13.19 2.00 4.77
CA SER A 32 -14.64 2.09 4.57
C SER A 32 -15.30 0.75 4.18
N ARG A 33 -14.53 -0.24 3.72
CA ARG A 33 -15.04 -1.57 3.33
C ARG A 33 -15.00 -2.61 4.43
N GLN A 34 -14.61 -2.21 5.62
CA GLN A 34 -14.44 -3.13 6.74
C GLN A 34 -15.74 -3.74 7.22
N ASP A 35 -16.83 -2.99 7.21
CA ASP A 35 -18.13 -3.45 7.65
C ASP A 35 -18.70 -4.57 6.76
N GLU A 36 -18.28 -4.61 5.50
CA GLU A 36 -18.67 -5.66 4.56
C GLU A 36 -18.18 -7.07 4.96
N PHE A 37 -17.14 -7.17 5.77
CA PHE A 37 -16.61 -8.46 6.27
C PHE A 37 -17.18 -8.85 7.64
N SER A 38 -17.84 -7.94 8.35
CA SER A 38 -18.28 -8.14 9.72
C SER A 38 -19.75 -8.48 9.87
N GLU A 39 -20.57 -8.22 8.86
CA GLU A 39 -22.00 -8.47 8.91
C GLU A 39 -22.36 -9.85 8.36
N SER A 40 -23.05 -10.65 9.17
CA SER A 40 -23.82 -11.79 8.70
C SER A 40 -25.16 -11.28 8.21
N ILE A 41 -25.36 -11.15 6.89
CA ILE A 41 -26.67 -10.85 6.32
C ILE A 41 -27.46 -12.17 6.24
N SER A 42 -28.56 -12.24 6.97
CA SER A 42 -29.52 -13.36 6.92
C SER A 42 -28.92 -14.76 7.10
N GLY A 43 -27.96 -14.92 8.04
CA GLY A 43 -27.35 -16.22 8.35
C GLY A 43 -26.28 -16.70 7.36
N TYR A 44 -26.03 -16.00 6.27
CA TYR A 44 -24.94 -16.30 5.34
C TYR A 44 -23.70 -15.49 5.70
N LYS A 45 -22.55 -16.15 5.88
CA LYS A 45 -21.25 -15.47 6.00
C LYS A 45 -20.88 -14.95 4.61
N LYS A 46 -20.54 -13.66 4.50
CA LYS A 46 -19.85 -13.13 3.31
C LYS A 46 -18.53 -13.87 3.13
N GLY A 47 -18.12 -14.08 1.88
CA GLY A 47 -16.85 -14.74 1.57
C GLY A 47 -15.64 -13.94 2.07
N SER A 48 -14.47 -14.51 1.98
CA SER A 48 -13.19 -13.88 2.34
C SER A 48 -12.75 -12.76 1.38
N THR A 49 -13.51 -12.52 0.31
CA THR A 49 -13.20 -11.56 -0.74
C THR A 49 -14.38 -10.63 -1.01
N VAL A 50 -14.10 -9.33 -1.06
CA VAL A 50 -15.05 -8.27 -1.44
C VAL A 50 -14.57 -7.61 -2.71
N THR A 51 -15.45 -7.44 -3.69
CA THR A 51 -15.14 -6.77 -4.96
C THR A 51 -15.48 -5.28 -4.85
N ILE A 52 -14.47 -4.44 -4.99
CA ILE A 52 -14.59 -2.97 -4.99
C ILE A 52 -14.73 -2.51 -6.44
N LYS A 53 -15.86 -1.89 -6.77
CA LYS A 53 -16.10 -1.32 -8.09
C LYS A 53 -15.47 0.06 -8.22
N ILE A 54 -14.84 0.32 -9.37
CA ILE A 54 -14.28 1.62 -9.73
C ILE A 54 -15.22 2.25 -10.75
N PRO A 55 -15.76 3.48 -10.48
CA PRO A 55 -16.66 4.16 -11.39
C PRO A 55 -16.05 4.33 -12.78
N PRO A 56 -16.83 4.13 -13.86
CA PRO A 56 -16.37 4.35 -15.22
C PRO A 56 -16.24 5.84 -15.53
N THR A 57 -15.42 6.18 -16.52
CA THR A 57 -15.29 7.54 -17.06
C THR A 57 -16.02 7.65 -18.41
N GLY A 58 -16.69 8.79 -18.64
CA GLY A 58 -17.37 9.06 -19.90
C GLY A 58 -16.46 9.65 -20.98
N VAL A 59 -16.98 9.74 -22.19
CA VAL A 59 -16.38 10.47 -23.33
C VAL A 59 -17.23 11.68 -23.63
N VAL A 60 -16.56 12.82 -23.89
CA VAL A 60 -17.22 14.05 -24.33
C VAL A 60 -17.15 14.10 -25.84
N TYR A 61 -18.28 14.40 -26.48
CA TYR A 61 -18.40 14.62 -27.93
C TYR A 61 -18.74 16.08 -28.21
N ASP A 62 -18.15 16.64 -29.24
CA ASP A 62 -18.42 18.02 -29.68
C ASP A 62 -19.65 18.09 -30.61
N GLY A 63 -20.42 19.14 -30.47
CA GLY A 63 -21.56 19.44 -31.33
C GLY A 63 -22.88 18.81 -30.86
N ALA A 64 -23.93 19.00 -31.68
CA ALA A 64 -25.30 18.61 -31.37
C ALA A 64 -25.62 17.13 -31.77
N THR A 65 -24.76 16.49 -32.54
CA THR A 65 -24.96 15.13 -33.01
C THR A 65 -24.60 14.12 -31.90
N PHE A 66 -25.57 13.29 -31.50
CA PHE A 66 -25.37 12.28 -30.46
C PHE A 66 -24.20 11.34 -30.80
N ALA A 67 -23.25 11.21 -29.88
CA ALA A 67 -22.05 10.37 -30.00
C ALA A 67 -21.26 10.59 -31.32
N GLY A 68 -21.29 11.81 -31.91
CA GLY A 68 -20.67 12.09 -33.19
C GLY A 68 -21.26 11.31 -34.39
N GLY A 69 -22.49 10.80 -34.26
CA GLY A 69 -23.18 9.96 -35.26
C GLY A 69 -22.94 8.47 -35.09
N GLY A 70 -22.20 8.05 -34.08
CA GLY A 70 -21.96 6.64 -33.73
C GLY A 70 -22.80 6.14 -32.55
N ALA A 71 -22.56 4.88 -32.13
CA ALA A 71 -23.18 4.35 -30.93
C ALA A 71 -22.53 4.94 -29.66
N ALA A 72 -23.31 5.09 -28.60
CA ALA A 72 -22.76 5.48 -27.30
C ALA A 72 -21.74 4.41 -26.83
N PRO A 73 -20.59 4.83 -26.27
CA PRO A 73 -19.62 3.88 -25.76
C PRO A 73 -20.17 3.14 -24.52
N ASP A 74 -19.88 1.86 -24.41
CA ASP A 74 -20.22 1.09 -23.22
C ASP A 74 -19.43 1.59 -22.01
N PHE A 75 -20.16 1.76 -20.89
CA PHE A 75 -19.58 2.09 -19.60
C PHE A 75 -19.15 0.80 -18.88
N THR A 76 -17.87 0.47 -18.97
CA THR A 76 -17.31 -0.68 -18.25
C THR A 76 -16.74 -0.25 -16.91
N GLU A 77 -17.33 -0.76 -15.82
CA GLU A 77 -16.82 -0.57 -14.47
C GLU A 77 -15.54 -1.40 -14.26
N GLY A 78 -14.50 -0.77 -13.76
CA GLY A 78 -13.34 -1.49 -13.25
C GLY A 78 -13.65 -2.16 -11.90
N SER A 79 -12.96 -3.22 -11.56
CA SER A 79 -13.09 -3.86 -10.25
C SER A 79 -11.75 -4.27 -9.67
N VAL A 80 -11.63 -4.20 -8.33
CA VAL A 80 -10.48 -4.69 -7.57
C VAL A 80 -10.99 -5.56 -6.43
N SER A 81 -10.38 -6.72 -6.24
CA SER A 81 -10.75 -7.64 -5.17
C SER A 81 -9.92 -7.37 -3.92
N LEU A 82 -10.59 -7.19 -2.80
CA LEU A 82 -10.01 -7.12 -1.47
C LEU A 82 -10.23 -8.48 -0.78
N THR A 83 -9.14 -9.19 -0.50
CA THR A 83 -9.18 -10.52 0.11
C THR A 83 -8.52 -10.50 1.49
N LEU A 84 -9.18 -11.09 2.47
CA LEU A 84 -8.64 -11.32 3.81
C LEU A 84 -7.87 -12.65 3.81
N ASN A 85 -6.57 -12.59 3.63
CA ASN A 85 -5.72 -13.77 3.45
C ASN A 85 -4.54 -13.84 4.40
N THR A 86 -4.31 -12.81 5.20
CA THR A 86 -3.14 -12.74 6.07
C THR A 86 -3.54 -12.77 7.54
N GLN A 87 -3.18 -13.83 8.22
CA GLN A 87 -3.30 -13.92 9.68
C GLN A 87 -1.90 -13.85 10.30
N LYS A 88 -1.74 -12.97 11.29
CA LYS A 88 -0.52 -12.87 12.11
C LYS A 88 -0.88 -13.04 13.58
N HIS A 89 0.02 -13.62 14.34
CA HIS A 89 -0.16 -13.81 15.77
C HIS A 89 1.14 -13.66 16.54
N VAL A 90 1.00 -13.30 17.80
CA VAL A 90 2.08 -13.32 18.79
C VAL A 90 1.69 -14.25 19.92
N PRO A 91 2.51 -15.25 20.24
CA PRO A 91 2.30 -16.10 21.40
C PRO A 91 2.74 -15.36 22.67
N LEU A 92 1.96 -15.51 23.74
CA LEU A 92 2.24 -15.02 25.09
C LEU A 92 2.10 -16.19 26.05
N THR A 93 3.12 -16.44 26.86
CA THR A 93 3.06 -17.48 27.88
C THR A 93 3.01 -16.81 29.25
N PHE A 94 1.99 -17.12 30.04
CA PHE A 94 1.81 -16.59 31.39
C PHE A 94 1.86 -17.72 32.40
N GLY A 95 2.60 -17.49 33.47
CA GLY A 95 2.46 -18.30 34.68
C GLY A 95 1.22 -17.92 35.48
N ALA A 96 0.70 -18.84 36.29
CA ALA A 96 -0.46 -18.59 37.16
C ALA A 96 -0.25 -17.39 38.10
N SER A 97 0.99 -17.11 38.51
CA SER A 97 1.36 -15.97 39.36
C SER A 97 1.27 -14.61 38.61
N GLU A 98 1.47 -14.60 37.32
CA GLU A 98 1.43 -13.35 36.50
C GLU A 98 0.01 -12.88 36.23
N LYS A 99 -0.98 -13.78 36.33
CA LYS A 99 -2.40 -13.42 36.24
C LYS A 99 -2.90 -12.55 37.39
N LEU A 100 -2.16 -12.49 38.49
CA LEU A 100 -2.47 -11.64 39.65
C LEU A 100 -1.96 -10.22 39.50
N LEU A 101 -1.23 -9.89 38.42
CA LEU A 101 -0.73 -8.52 38.17
C LEU A 101 -1.87 -7.53 37.91
N ASN A 102 -1.64 -6.29 38.31
CA ASN A 102 -2.53 -5.18 37.94
C ASN A 102 -2.53 -5.02 36.40
N ILE A 103 -3.69 -4.64 35.84
CA ILE A 103 -3.83 -4.43 34.37
C ILE A 103 -2.81 -3.45 33.79
N THR A 104 -2.45 -2.40 34.55
CA THR A 104 -1.47 -1.40 34.11
C THR A 104 -0.08 -2.02 33.99
N ASP A 105 0.36 -2.79 34.98
CA ASP A 105 1.64 -3.46 34.95
C ASP A 105 1.69 -4.53 33.86
N PHE A 106 0.61 -5.27 33.66
CA PHE A 106 0.48 -6.25 32.57
C PHE A 106 0.55 -5.57 31.20
N LYS A 107 -0.16 -4.45 31.03
CA LYS A 107 -0.16 -3.67 29.81
C LYS A 107 1.25 -3.19 29.43
N GLU A 108 1.95 -2.56 30.35
CA GLU A 108 3.25 -1.95 30.09
C GLU A 108 4.38 -2.98 29.95
N ARG A 109 4.38 -4.01 30.77
CA ARG A 109 5.50 -4.95 30.87
C ARG A 109 5.40 -6.12 29.88
N ILE A 110 4.19 -6.58 29.58
CA ILE A 110 3.98 -7.79 28.79
C ILE A 110 3.30 -7.47 27.47
N LEU A 111 2.14 -6.79 27.48
CA LEU A 111 1.33 -6.61 26.29
C LEU A 111 1.96 -5.62 25.30
N MET A 112 2.45 -4.47 25.78
CA MET A 112 2.96 -3.39 24.95
C MET A 112 4.13 -3.80 24.03
N PRO A 113 5.18 -4.49 24.51
CA PRO A 113 6.29 -4.93 23.64
C PRO A 113 5.84 -5.91 22.55
N GLN A 114 4.90 -6.80 22.88
CA GLN A 114 4.39 -7.79 21.94
C GLN A 114 3.49 -7.15 20.87
N MET A 115 2.65 -6.19 21.28
CA MET A 115 1.81 -5.45 20.35
C MET A 115 2.64 -4.55 19.43
N LEU A 116 3.74 -3.98 19.92
CA LEU A 116 4.70 -3.23 19.10
C LEU A 116 5.28 -4.12 17.99
N THR A 117 5.74 -5.32 18.34
CA THR A 117 6.29 -6.28 17.38
C THR A 117 5.24 -6.70 16.33
N LEU A 118 4.02 -7.01 16.77
CA LEU A 118 2.92 -7.39 15.87
C LEU A 118 2.54 -6.24 14.94
N SER A 119 2.41 -5.03 15.49
CA SER A 119 2.11 -3.81 14.74
C SER A 119 3.17 -3.52 13.69
N ALA A 120 4.45 -3.53 14.05
CA ALA A 120 5.55 -3.31 13.12
C ALA A 120 5.56 -4.34 11.98
N SER A 121 5.28 -5.61 12.30
CA SER A 121 5.21 -6.68 11.29
C SER A 121 4.03 -6.51 10.32
N ILE A 122 2.86 -6.09 10.81
CA ILE A 122 1.68 -5.83 9.96
C ILE A 122 1.91 -4.59 9.11
N GLU A 123 2.42 -3.52 9.70
CA GLU A 123 2.71 -2.27 9.00
C GLU A 123 3.75 -2.46 7.89
N ALA A 124 4.87 -3.13 8.16
CA ALA A 124 5.88 -3.44 7.16
C ALA A 124 5.29 -4.23 5.98
N ALA A 125 4.47 -5.25 6.24
CA ALA A 125 3.82 -6.02 5.18
C ALA A 125 2.81 -5.18 4.38
N ALA A 126 2.06 -4.29 5.04
CA ALA A 126 1.11 -3.40 4.37
C ALA A 126 1.84 -2.35 3.50
N ILE A 127 2.90 -1.72 4.00
CA ILE A 127 3.69 -0.77 3.23
C ILE A 127 4.35 -1.46 2.03
N GLN A 128 4.91 -2.66 2.22
CA GLN A 128 5.49 -3.43 1.13
C GLN A 128 4.47 -3.71 0.02
N GLN A 129 3.26 -4.12 0.38
CA GLN A 129 2.18 -4.35 -0.59
C GLN A 129 1.74 -3.04 -1.27
N ALA A 130 1.67 -1.92 -0.55
CA ALA A 130 1.36 -0.61 -1.10
C ALA A 130 2.40 -0.15 -2.12
N VAL A 131 3.68 -0.27 -1.78
CA VAL A 131 4.80 0.08 -2.67
C VAL A 131 4.79 -0.81 -3.91
N GLN A 132 4.58 -2.13 -3.77
CA GLN A 132 4.48 -3.06 -4.90
C GLN A 132 3.29 -2.78 -5.82
N GLY A 133 2.19 -2.21 -5.32
CA GLY A 133 1.01 -1.87 -6.12
C GLY A 133 1.05 -0.49 -6.77
N THR A 134 2.03 0.36 -6.43
CA THR A 134 2.13 1.73 -6.92
C THR A 134 2.86 1.79 -8.25
N SER A 135 2.24 2.38 -9.29
CA SER A 135 2.81 2.45 -10.63
C SER A 135 3.74 3.63 -10.86
N ASN A 136 3.62 4.71 -10.10
CA ASN A 136 4.42 5.91 -10.29
C ASN A 136 5.68 5.87 -9.42
N ILE A 137 6.81 6.30 -10.00
CA ILE A 137 8.09 6.42 -9.30
C ILE A 137 8.78 7.72 -9.70
N VAL A 138 9.44 8.36 -8.75
CA VAL A 138 10.31 9.54 -8.94
C VAL A 138 11.59 9.36 -8.15
N GLY A 139 12.61 10.15 -8.46
CA GLY A 139 13.93 10.05 -7.84
C GLY A 139 14.90 9.23 -8.70
N THR A 140 16.13 9.11 -8.22
CA THR A 140 17.20 8.33 -8.85
C THR A 140 17.55 7.16 -7.94
N ALA A 141 17.49 5.95 -8.47
CA ALA A 141 17.84 4.74 -7.73
C ALA A 141 19.30 4.80 -7.22
N GLY A 142 19.50 4.45 -5.95
CA GLY A 142 20.80 4.52 -5.30
C GLY A 142 21.23 5.92 -4.84
N THR A 143 20.33 6.91 -4.87
CA THR A 143 20.62 8.29 -4.44
C THR A 143 19.51 8.80 -3.53
N THR A 144 19.83 9.03 -2.27
CA THR A 144 18.88 9.60 -1.30
C THR A 144 18.45 11.01 -1.74
N PRO A 145 17.14 11.30 -1.81
CA PRO A 145 16.66 12.62 -2.20
C PRO A 145 17.04 13.70 -1.20
N THR A 146 17.90 14.61 -1.61
CA THR A 146 18.38 15.76 -0.80
C THR A 146 17.51 17.01 -0.96
N GLN A 147 16.62 17.04 -1.97
CA GLN A 147 15.86 18.26 -2.32
C GLN A 147 14.36 18.00 -2.25
N MET A 148 13.64 18.99 -1.74
CA MET A 148 12.16 19.01 -1.73
C MET A 148 11.55 18.92 -3.14
N ARG A 149 12.33 19.24 -4.21
CA ARG A 149 11.91 19.10 -5.61
C ARG A 149 11.46 17.69 -5.96
N THR A 150 12.14 16.65 -5.45
CA THR A 150 11.77 15.24 -5.72
C THR A 150 10.37 14.93 -5.19
N PHE A 151 10.03 15.42 -4.00
CA PHE A 151 8.67 15.30 -3.43
C PHE A 151 7.65 16.14 -4.17
N SER A 152 8.04 17.30 -4.70
CA SER A 152 7.17 18.09 -5.59
C SER A 152 6.86 17.36 -6.89
N LEU A 153 7.81 16.60 -7.45
CA LEU A 153 7.58 15.73 -8.61
C LEU A 153 6.62 14.58 -8.28
N ALA A 154 6.72 13.99 -7.07
CA ALA A 154 5.76 12.99 -6.62
C ALA A 154 4.34 13.59 -6.53
N ARG A 155 4.18 14.77 -5.93
CA ARG A 155 2.91 15.51 -5.92
C ARG A 155 2.39 15.78 -7.32
N GLN A 156 3.25 16.17 -8.27
CA GLN A 156 2.88 16.39 -9.67
C GLN A 156 2.31 15.12 -10.31
N LYS A 157 2.93 13.96 -10.06
CA LYS A 157 2.42 12.65 -10.53
C LYS A 157 1.02 12.36 -9.98
N LEU A 158 0.77 12.60 -8.69
CA LEU A 158 -0.56 12.45 -8.11
C LEU A 158 -1.59 13.37 -8.78
N GLN A 159 -1.24 14.63 -9.05
CA GLN A 159 -2.14 15.58 -9.70
C GLN A 159 -2.46 15.20 -11.15
N ARG A 160 -1.47 14.74 -11.92
CA ARG A 160 -1.65 14.24 -13.30
C ARG A 160 -2.58 13.03 -13.36
N ASN A 161 -2.56 12.19 -12.32
CA ASN A 161 -3.45 11.05 -12.19
C ASN A 161 -4.77 11.38 -11.46
N LEU A 162 -5.13 12.67 -11.34
CA LEU A 162 -6.39 13.16 -10.76
C LEU A 162 -6.62 12.72 -9.30
N ALA A 163 -5.55 12.51 -8.53
CA ALA A 163 -5.70 12.28 -7.10
C ALA A 163 -6.23 13.56 -6.43
N PRO A 164 -7.26 13.46 -5.56
CA PRO A 164 -7.74 14.60 -4.78
C PRO A 164 -6.61 15.28 -4.01
N THR A 165 -6.75 16.58 -3.76
CA THR A 165 -5.70 17.37 -3.11
C THR A 165 -5.56 17.08 -1.62
N SER A 166 -6.60 16.56 -0.99
CA SER A 166 -6.64 16.22 0.45
C SER A 166 -7.64 15.07 0.69
N PRO A 167 -7.38 14.18 1.64
CA PRO A 167 -6.15 14.03 2.43
C PRO A 167 -5.05 13.28 1.67
N ARG A 168 -3.82 13.81 1.71
CA ARG A 168 -2.61 13.14 1.19
C ARG A 168 -1.61 12.94 2.30
N TYR A 169 -0.85 11.87 2.20
CA TYR A 169 0.15 11.46 3.18
C TYR A 169 1.47 11.17 2.48
N ASN A 170 2.57 11.39 3.17
CA ASN A 170 3.90 11.03 2.73
C ASN A 170 4.64 10.32 3.85
N MET A 171 5.13 9.13 3.57
CA MET A 171 5.94 8.35 4.49
C MET A 171 7.35 8.22 3.90
N TYR A 172 8.36 8.58 4.66
CA TYR A 172 9.74 8.67 4.22
C TYR A 172 10.66 7.99 5.23
N THR A 173 11.88 7.67 4.78
CA THR A 173 12.89 7.04 5.61
C THR A 173 13.61 8.06 6.48
N ASP A 174 14.25 7.58 7.55
CA ASP A 174 15.15 8.31 8.41
C ASP A 174 16.30 8.98 7.64
N GLU A 175 16.89 8.29 6.66
CA GLU A 175 17.96 8.81 5.80
C GLU A 175 17.50 10.07 5.02
N VAL A 176 16.29 10.04 4.46
CA VAL A 176 15.71 11.20 3.77
C VAL A 176 15.45 12.35 4.73
N ASN A 177 15.05 12.06 5.98
CA ASN A 177 14.82 13.09 6.98
C ASN A 177 16.09 13.91 7.25
N VAL A 178 17.20 13.22 7.47
CA VAL A 178 18.51 13.85 7.72
C VAL A 178 18.92 14.76 6.55
N GLU A 179 18.83 14.26 5.32
CA GLU A 179 19.21 15.01 4.12
C GLU A 179 18.32 16.24 3.87
N LEU A 180 16.99 16.11 4.07
CA LEU A 180 16.07 17.24 3.89
C LEU A 180 16.25 18.32 4.94
N ILE A 181 16.49 17.96 6.20
CA ILE A 181 16.73 18.93 7.28
C ILE A 181 18.06 19.65 7.00
N ASP A 182 19.11 18.93 6.59
CA ASP A 182 20.40 19.54 6.27
C ASP A 182 20.31 20.55 5.13
N THR A 183 19.62 20.19 4.06
CA THR A 183 19.43 21.07 2.90
C THR A 183 18.54 22.28 3.20
N SER A 184 17.61 22.13 4.17
CA SER A 184 16.69 23.20 4.56
C SER A 184 17.31 24.26 5.48
N LYS A 185 18.55 24.08 5.94
CA LYS A 185 19.26 25.02 6.83
C LYS A 185 19.31 26.45 6.30
N ALA A 186 19.41 26.64 4.96
CA ALA A 186 19.48 27.94 4.33
C ALA A 186 18.15 28.71 4.33
N LEU A 187 17.04 28.06 4.68
CA LEU A 187 15.69 28.63 4.73
C LEU A 187 15.29 29.09 6.14
N PHE A 188 16.23 29.16 7.08
CA PHE A 188 15.95 29.58 8.45
C PHE A 188 15.41 31.01 8.52
N ASN A 189 14.10 31.12 8.43
CA ASN A 189 13.35 32.29 8.86
C ASN A 189 12.62 31.90 10.16
N PRO A 190 12.52 32.74 11.19
CA PRO A 190 11.86 32.44 12.46
C PRO A 190 10.34 32.37 12.31
N VAL A 191 9.88 31.39 11.57
CA VAL A 191 8.47 31.03 11.45
C VAL A 191 8.25 29.77 12.27
N SER A 192 7.19 29.71 13.08
CA SER A 192 6.89 28.65 14.05
C SER A 192 6.93 27.21 13.47
N GLU A 193 6.67 27.03 12.19
CA GLU A 193 6.74 25.72 11.52
C GLU A 193 8.19 25.26 11.27
N VAL A 194 9.10 26.20 10.95
CA VAL A 194 10.53 25.91 10.76
C VAL A 194 11.20 25.66 12.11
N GLU A 195 10.78 26.34 13.14
CA GLU A 195 11.23 26.14 14.50
C GLU A 195 10.90 24.72 15.00
N LYS A 196 9.68 24.24 14.79
CA LYS A 196 9.27 22.86 15.11
C LYS A 196 10.07 21.83 14.34
N MET A 197 10.31 22.05 13.04
CA MET A 197 11.13 21.15 12.22
C MET A 197 12.54 20.98 12.80
N PHE A 198 13.12 22.07 13.33
CA PHE A 198 14.46 22.03 13.93
C PHE A 198 14.49 21.40 15.32
N TYR A 199 13.52 21.73 16.19
CA TYR A 199 13.49 21.20 17.57
C TYR A 199 12.94 19.79 17.66
N GLU A 200 11.95 19.43 16.83
CA GLU A 200 11.25 18.15 16.90
C GLU A 200 11.70 17.16 15.81
N GLY A 201 12.52 17.59 14.84
CA GLY A 201 12.92 16.77 13.70
C GLY A 201 11.75 16.37 12.78
N SER A 202 10.57 16.99 12.96
CA SER A 202 9.35 16.66 12.23
C SER A 202 9.11 17.64 11.09
N LEU A 203 8.93 17.12 9.86
CA LEU A 203 8.58 17.92 8.67
C LEU A 203 7.10 18.38 8.66
N GLY A 204 6.27 17.89 9.57
CA GLY A 204 4.88 18.30 9.75
C GLY A 204 4.02 18.14 8.50
N LYS A 205 3.57 19.25 7.90
CA LYS A 205 2.83 19.28 6.64
C LYS A 205 3.62 20.04 5.58
N ALA A 206 4.00 19.35 4.52
CA ALA A 206 4.67 19.96 3.38
C ALA A 206 4.11 19.41 2.06
N GLN A 207 4.19 20.17 0.97
CA GLN A 207 3.73 19.78 -0.36
C GLN A 207 2.25 19.32 -0.44
N GLY A 208 1.41 19.79 0.51
CA GLY A 208 -0.01 19.42 0.59
C GLY A 208 -0.26 18.00 1.13
N ALA A 209 0.72 17.38 1.76
CA ALA A 209 0.64 16.09 2.42
C ALA A 209 1.05 16.20 3.90
N ALA A 210 0.53 15.31 4.74
CA ALA A 210 1.04 15.10 6.10
C ALA A 210 2.22 14.11 6.02
N TRP A 211 3.31 14.42 6.71
CA TRP A 211 4.57 13.70 6.62
C TRP A 211 4.80 12.85 7.87
N PHE A 212 5.22 11.61 7.65
CA PHE A 212 5.53 10.65 8.70
C PHE A 212 6.87 9.97 8.41
N GLU A 213 7.73 9.92 9.40
CA GLU A 213 8.96 9.14 9.36
C GLU A 213 8.64 7.66 9.65
N CYS A 214 9.28 6.75 8.93
CA CYS A 214 9.14 5.32 9.12
C CYS A 214 10.44 4.58 8.81
N VAL A 215 10.96 3.89 9.81
CA VAL A 215 12.17 3.06 9.68
C VAL A 215 11.88 1.77 8.88
N ASN A 216 10.62 1.29 8.91
CA ASN A 216 10.21 0.04 8.25
C ASN A 216 9.89 0.19 6.75
N MET A 217 10.45 1.19 6.07
CA MET A 217 10.25 1.34 4.64
C MET A 217 10.92 0.19 3.87
N PRO A 218 10.21 -0.45 2.90
CA PRO A 218 10.70 -1.65 2.26
C PRO A 218 11.76 -1.36 1.21
N THR A 219 12.72 -2.26 1.11
CA THR A 219 13.57 -2.43 -0.07
C THR A 219 12.97 -3.51 -0.96
N LEU A 220 12.54 -3.16 -2.15
CA LEU A 220 11.98 -4.15 -3.08
C LEU A 220 13.12 -4.98 -3.71
N THR A 221 12.88 -6.29 -3.83
CA THR A 221 13.82 -7.17 -4.52
C THR A 221 13.83 -6.85 -6.01
N ALA A 222 15.02 -6.67 -6.58
CA ALA A 222 15.21 -6.54 -8.02
C ALA A 222 15.26 -7.92 -8.69
N GLY A 223 14.71 -8.03 -9.90
CA GLY A 223 14.91 -9.20 -10.74
C GLY A 223 16.32 -9.24 -11.33
N THR A 224 16.79 -10.43 -11.65
CA THR A 224 18.09 -10.66 -12.30
C THR A 224 17.89 -10.85 -13.79
N ARG A 225 18.63 -10.12 -14.62
CA ARG A 225 18.55 -10.15 -16.08
C ARG A 225 19.94 -10.20 -16.67
N ALA A 226 20.16 -11.12 -17.62
CA ALA A 226 21.46 -11.33 -18.26
C ALA A 226 21.69 -10.39 -19.44
N GLY A 227 20.63 -9.77 -19.99
CA GLY A 227 20.71 -8.91 -21.16
C GLY A 227 19.65 -7.83 -21.22
N ALA A 228 19.64 -7.09 -22.32
CA ALA A 228 18.60 -6.11 -22.60
C ALA A 228 17.25 -6.79 -22.86
N VAL A 229 16.19 -6.24 -22.31
CA VAL A 229 14.83 -6.71 -22.52
C VAL A 229 14.16 -5.79 -23.53
N THR A 230 13.51 -6.37 -24.55
CA THR A 230 12.84 -5.62 -25.62
C THR A 230 11.38 -6.05 -25.78
N VAL A 231 10.57 -5.18 -26.35
CA VAL A 231 9.15 -5.47 -26.65
C VAL A 231 9.06 -6.51 -27.76
N ASN A 232 8.28 -7.57 -27.56
CA ASN A 232 8.07 -8.64 -28.53
C ASN A 232 6.65 -8.52 -29.14
N GLY A 233 6.56 -7.90 -30.30
CA GLY A 233 5.31 -7.68 -31.03
C GLY A 233 4.86 -6.22 -31.03
N ALA A 234 4.21 -5.81 -32.11
CA ALA A 234 3.69 -4.46 -32.31
C ALA A 234 2.28 -4.30 -31.72
N ALA A 235 1.87 -3.05 -31.48
CA ALA A 235 0.51 -2.64 -31.11
C ALA A 235 -0.06 -3.37 -29.88
N GLN A 236 0.77 -3.74 -28.91
CA GLN A 236 0.34 -4.40 -27.70
C GLN A 236 -0.50 -3.46 -26.82
N THR A 237 -1.61 -3.97 -26.32
CA THR A 237 -2.55 -3.29 -25.43
C THR A 237 -3.01 -4.22 -24.33
N GLY A 238 -3.65 -3.70 -23.27
CA GLY A 238 -4.15 -4.50 -22.16
C GLY A 238 -3.27 -4.49 -20.92
N ALA A 239 -3.51 -5.43 -20.03
CA ALA A 239 -2.86 -5.52 -18.71
C ALA A 239 -1.62 -6.43 -18.71
N SER A 240 -1.12 -6.80 -19.85
CA SER A 240 0.11 -7.60 -20.02
C SER A 240 0.87 -7.16 -21.25
N ILE A 241 2.18 -7.42 -21.25
CA ILE A 241 3.06 -7.15 -22.39
C ILE A 241 4.00 -8.33 -22.63
N SER A 242 4.15 -8.73 -23.89
CA SER A 242 5.14 -9.71 -24.29
C SER A 242 6.48 -9.04 -24.52
N VAL A 243 7.53 -9.65 -24.00
CA VAL A 243 8.91 -9.16 -24.12
C VAL A 243 9.84 -10.26 -24.59
N THR A 244 10.90 -9.88 -25.28
CA THR A 244 12.06 -10.74 -25.59
C THR A 244 13.10 -10.52 -24.50
N CYS A 245 13.58 -11.59 -23.92
CA CYS A 245 14.54 -11.60 -22.81
C CYS A 245 15.43 -12.85 -22.90
N THR A 246 16.34 -13.03 -21.96
CA THR A 246 17.14 -14.26 -21.88
C THR A 246 16.40 -15.31 -21.05
N SER A 247 16.50 -16.59 -21.44
CA SER A 247 15.96 -17.69 -20.62
C SER A 247 16.58 -17.68 -19.23
N GLY A 248 15.75 -17.78 -18.18
CA GLY A 248 16.16 -17.66 -16.79
C GLY A 248 16.10 -16.25 -16.21
N ASP A 249 15.86 -15.22 -17.04
CA ASP A 249 15.65 -13.85 -16.51
C ASP A 249 14.45 -13.82 -15.56
N THR A 250 14.61 -13.08 -14.48
CA THR A 250 13.55 -12.92 -13.47
C THR A 250 13.07 -11.48 -13.43
N PHE A 251 11.76 -11.32 -13.29
CA PHE A 251 11.08 -10.05 -13.12
C PHE A 251 10.29 -10.11 -11.81
N LYS A 252 10.45 -9.11 -10.96
CA LYS A 252 9.85 -9.12 -9.62
C LYS A 252 8.65 -8.19 -9.53
N LYS A 253 7.64 -8.63 -8.80
CA LYS A 253 6.47 -7.82 -8.47
C LYS A 253 6.90 -6.50 -7.83
N GLY A 254 6.37 -5.40 -8.34
CA GLY A 254 6.70 -4.06 -7.87
C GLY A 254 7.82 -3.35 -8.67
N GLU A 255 8.52 -4.02 -9.57
CA GLU A 255 9.41 -3.31 -10.51
C GLU A 255 8.60 -2.42 -11.45
N ILE A 256 9.16 -1.27 -11.79
CA ILE A 256 8.56 -0.30 -12.71
C ILE A 256 9.19 -0.46 -14.09
N VAL A 257 8.33 -0.51 -15.08
CA VAL A 257 8.70 -0.61 -16.49
C VAL A 257 8.28 0.65 -17.22
N THR A 258 9.17 1.16 -18.08
CA THR A 258 8.90 2.27 -19.01
C THR A 258 9.33 1.91 -20.41
N PHE A 259 8.62 2.47 -21.40
CA PHE A 259 8.88 2.24 -22.82
C PHE A 259 9.21 3.54 -23.52
N PRO A 260 10.24 3.61 -24.36
CA PRO A 260 10.54 4.79 -25.15
C PRO A 260 9.34 5.18 -26.03
N GLY A 261 9.01 6.47 -26.06
CA GLY A 261 7.90 7.01 -26.87
C GLY A 261 6.49 6.79 -26.30
N VAL A 262 6.32 6.04 -25.23
CA VAL A 262 5.02 5.83 -24.56
C VAL A 262 4.86 6.89 -23.48
N LEU A 263 4.14 7.96 -23.80
CA LEU A 263 3.98 9.12 -22.91
C LEU A 263 2.74 9.00 -22.02
N GLU A 264 2.81 9.66 -20.88
CA GLU A 264 1.69 9.85 -19.96
C GLU A 264 0.64 10.76 -20.57
N VAL A 265 -0.64 10.46 -20.36
CA VAL A 265 -1.76 11.27 -20.86
C VAL A 265 -2.67 11.68 -19.70
N HIS A 266 -3.40 12.77 -19.91
CA HIS A 266 -4.44 13.20 -18.98
C HIS A 266 -5.63 12.22 -19.05
N PRO A 267 -6.05 11.60 -17.93
CA PRO A 267 -6.99 10.47 -17.96
C PRO A 267 -8.38 10.80 -18.52
N LEU A 268 -8.81 12.07 -18.46
CA LEU A 268 -10.14 12.49 -18.91
C LEU A 268 -10.15 13.13 -20.29
N THR A 269 -9.05 13.76 -20.72
CA THR A 269 -8.99 14.52 -21.98
C THR A 269 -8.08 13.87 -23.03
N GLY A 270 -7.29 12.86 -22.66
CA GLY A 270 -6.32 12.25 -23.55
C GLY A 270 -5.12 13.15 -23.92
N THR A 271 -5.02 14.35 -23.36
CA THR A 271 -3.93 15.28 -23.64
C THR A 271 -2.60 14.70 -23.20
N VAL A 272 -1.61 14.69 -24.09
CA VAL A 272 -0.29 14.10 -23.86
C VAL A 272 0.60 15.05 -23.04
N PHE A 273 1.22 14.52 -21.98
CA PHE A 273 2.26 15.22 -21.22
C PHE A 273 3.63 14.98 -21.88
N VAL A 274 4.03 15.89 -22.75
CA VAL A 274 5.29 15.79 -23.48
C VAL A 274 6.48 15.69 -22.52
N GLY A 275 7.40 14.77 -22.79
CA GLY A 275 8.59 14.54 -21.97
C GLY A 275 8.37 13.66 -20.72
N SER A 276 7.14 13.21 -20.46
CA SER A 276 6.85 12.32 -19.32
C SER A 276 6.47 10.91 -19.81
N LEU A 277 7.36 9.94 -19.61
CA LEU A 277 7.08 8.55 -19.93
C LEU A 277 6.03 7.98 -18.98
N LYS A 278 5.12 7.17 -19.51
CA LYS A 278 4.19 6.40 -18.71
C LYS A 278 4.93 5.30 -17.98
N GLN A 279 4.62 5.15 -16.71
CA GLN A 279 5.20 4.16 -15.81
C GLN A 279 4.18 3.05 -15.54
N PHE A 280 4.66 1.81 -15.57
CA PHE A 280 3.87 0.61 -15.31
C PHE A 280 4.54 -0.21 -14.23
N VAL A 281 3.77 -0.74 -13.29
CA VAL A 281 4.28 -1.66 -12.26
C VAL A 281 3.99 -3.10 -12.65
N LEU A 282 4.94 -4.00 -12.38
CA LEU A 282 4.74 -5.44 -12.51
C LEU A 282 3.86 -5.95 -11.36
N THR A 283 2.78 -6.64 -11.68
CA THR A 283 1.78 -7.09 -10.70
C THR A 283 2.06 -8.48 -10.14
N ALA A 284 2.93 -9.26 -10.78
CA ALA A 284 3.35 -10.59 -10.32
C ALA A 284 4.83 -10.85 -10.64
N ASP A 285 5.40 -11.83 -9.94
CA ASP A 285 6.71 -12.38 -10.25
C ASP A 285 6.64 -13.21 -11.53
N VAL A 286 7.62 -13.04 -12.44
CA VAL A 286 7.74 -13.81 -13.68
C VAL A 286 9.17 -14.30 -13.80
N THR A 287 9.33 -15.58 -14.16
CA THR A 287 10.62 -16.16 -14.57
C THR A 287 10.49 -16.60 -16.02
N ALA A 288 11.39 -16.11 -16.86
CA ALA A 288 11.39 -16.44 -18.29
C ALA A 288 11.81 -17.90 -18.50
N ALA A 289 10.89 -18.74 -18.95
CA ALA A 289 11.16 -20.13 -19.30
C ALA A 289 11.85 -20.28 -20.66
N SER A 290 11.81 -19.24 -21.50
CA SER A 290 12.39 -19.20 -22.85
C SER A 290 12.96 -17.81 -23.15
N THR A 291 13.25 -17.52 -24.39
CA THR A 291 13.69 -16.19 -24.87
C THR A 291 12.56 -15.15 -24.92
N SER A 292 11.37 -15.48 -24.43
CA SER A 292 10.23 -14.58 -24.33
C SER A 292 9.51 -14.77 -23.01
N ALA A 293 8.92 -13.68 -22.49
CA ALA A 293 8.09 -13.68 -21.29
C ALA A 293 6.87 -12.76 -21.47
N VAL A 294 5.79 -13.07 -20.75
CA VAL A 294 4.61 -12.20 -20.67
C VAL A 294 4.62 -11.56 -19.29
N LEU A 295 4.75 -10.24 -19.25
CA LEU A 295 4.80 -9.46 -18.03
C LEU A 295 3.43 -8.86 -17.73
N PRO A 296 2.78 -9.20 -16.60
CA PRO A 296 1.55 -8.56 -16.17
C PRO A 296 1.85 -7.17 -15.60
N ILE A 297 1.17 -6.15 -16.12
CA ILE A 297 1.42 -4.74 -15.81
C ILE A 297 0.18 -4.00 -15.33
N PHE A 298 0.38 -2.97 -14.51
CA PHE A 298 -0.63 -1.99 -14.12
C PHE A 298 -0.05 -0.56 -14.21
N PRO A 299 -0.82 0.42 -14.73
CA PRO A 299 -2.14 0.30 -15.35
C PRO A 299 -2.09 -0.43 -16.70
N ALA A 300 -3.25 -0.87 -17.18
CA ALA A 300 -3.34 -1.47 -18.52
C ALA A 300 -2.99 -0.44 -19.61
N ILE A 301 -2.35 -0.89 -20.70
CA ILE A 301 -2.06 -0.06 -21.87
C ILE A 301 -3.37 0.15 -22.64
N LYS A 302 -3.85 1.38 -22.67
CA LYS A 302 -5.02 1.82 -23.44
C LYS A 302 -4.68 3.09 -24.20
N THR A 303 -4.82 3.05 -25.53
CA THR A 303 -4.44 4.14 -26.43
C THR A 303 -5.61 4.99 -26.91
N SER A 304 -6.85 4.64 -26.51
CA SER A 304 -8.07 5.34 -26.90
C SER A 304 -8.97 5.65 -25.70
N MET A 305 -9.80 6.67 -25.86
CA MET A 305 -10.85 7.00 -24.89
C MET A 305 -12.02 6.00 -25.00
N PRO A 306 -12.81 5.77 -23.91
CA PRO A 306 -12.63 6.26 -22.56
C PRO A 306 -11.49 5.52 -21.84
N THR A 307 -10.99 6.09 -20.76
CA THR A 307 -9.94 5.47 -19.93
C THR A 307 -8.55 5.33 -20.58
N GLN A 308 -8.21 6.21 -21.52
CA GLN A 308 -6.89 6.25 -22.13
C GLN A 308 -5.80 6.41 -21.06
N THR A 309 -4.75 5.58 -21.14
CA THR A 309 -3.64 5.58 -20.17
C THR A 309 -2.32 5.99 -20.80
N THR A 310 -2.18 5.87 -22.12
CA THR A 310 -0.93 6.08 -22.85
C THR A 310 -1.18 6.81 -24.17
N SER A 311 -0.16 7.55 -24.65
CA SER A 311 -0.20 8.23 -25.94
C SER A 311 -0.15 7.24 -27.11
N ALA A 312 0.58 6.13 -26.96
CA ALA A 312 0.81 5.13 -27.98
C ALA A 312 1.07 3.76 -27.35
N SER A 313 0.94 2.69 -28.16
CA SER A 313 1.41 1.35 -27.80
C SER A 313 2.94 1.27 -27.88
N PRO A 314 3.61 0.44 -27.07
CA PRO A 314 5.03 0.19 -27.18
C PRO A 314 5.43 -0.33 -28.56
N THR A 315 6.55 0.18 -29.06
CA THR A 315 7.07 -0.22 -30.39
C THR A 315 7.74 -1.59 -30.31
N ASN A 316 7.52 -2.45 -31.30
CA ASN A 316 8.22 -3.73 -31.40
C ASN A 316 9.74 -3.51 -31.42
N GLY A 317 10.49 -4.31 -30.65
CA GLY A 317 11.94 -4.18 -30.49
C GLY A 317 12.38 -3.00 -29.61
N GLY A 318 11.43 -2.18 -29.13
CA GLY A 318 11.74 -1.10 -28.20
C GLY A 318 12.34 -1.62 -26.89
N SER A 319 13.45 -1.02 -26.41
CA SER A 319 14.11 -1.43 -25.17
C SER A 319 13.30 -1.01 -23.96
N LEU A 320 13.12 -1.92 -23.01
CA LEU A 320 12.50 -1.63 -21.72
C LEU A 320 13.54 -1.01 -20.76
N VAL A 321 13.12 0.01 -20.01
CA VAL A 321 13.85 0.48 -18.85
C VAL A 321 13.09 0.01 -17.61
N ILE A 322 13.76 -0.79 -16.77
CA ILE A 322 13.18 -1.37 -15.55
C ILE A 322 13.88 -0.75 -14.35
N THR A 323 13.08 -0.22 -13.42
CA THR A 323 13.53 0.49 -12.22
C THR A 323 12.73 0.08 -10.99
N GLY A 324 13.07 0.60 -9.82
CA GLY A 324 12.27 0.44 -8.59
C GLY A 324 12.54 -0.83 -7.79
N GLY A 325 13.50 -1.67 -8.22
CA GLY A 325 14.02 -2.76 -7.39
C GLY A 325 15.41 -2.44 -6.81
N GLY A 326 15.76 -3.09 -5.71
CA GLY A 326 17.08 -2.98 -5.08
C GLY A 326 17.31 -1.78 -4.15
N ASN A 327 16.35 -0.86 -4.05
CA ASN A 327 16.49 0.37 -3.26
C ASN A 327 15.32 0.56 -2.31
N LYS A 328 15.55 1.29 -1.20
CA LYS A 328 14.48 1.72 -0.30
C LYS A 328 13.52 2.66 -1.04
N GLN A 329 12.26 2.63 -0.67
CA GLN A 329 11.18 3.36 -1.35
C GLN A 329 10.36 4.14 -0.33
N SER A 330 10.42 5.46 -0.37
CA SER A 330 9.44 6.32 0.30
C SER A 330 8.13 6.35 -0.50
N LEU A 331 7.00 6.67 0.14
CA LEU A 331 5.68 6.59 -0.48
C LEU A 331 4.85 7.84 -0.18
N MET A 332 4.35 8.49 -1.24
CA MET A 332 3.34 9.55 -1.15
C MET A 332 2.02 9.03 -1.74
N TRP A 333 0.90 9.18 -1.02
CA TRP A 333 -0.39 8.62 -1.46
C TRP A 333 -1.59 9.47 -1.06
N HIS A 334 -2.69 9.30 -1.78
CA HIS A 334 -4.02 9.73 -1.36
C HIS A 334 -4.69 8.61 -0.54
N LYS A 335 -5.48 8.96 0.47
CA LYS A 335 -6.15 8.01 1.37
C LYS A 335 -6.83 6.85 0.65
N ASP A 336 -7.51 7.12 -0.47
CA ASP A 336 -8.28 6.12 -1.24
C ASP A 336 -7.45 5.31 -2.25
N ALA A 337 -6.13 5.52 -2.30
CA ALA A 337 -5.24 4.69 -3.13
C ALA A 337 -5.22 3.24 -2.66
N PHE A 338 -5.30 3.04 -1.35
CA PHE A 338 -5.23 1.74 -0.69
C PHE A 338 -6.42 1.53 0.23
N THR A 339 -6.89 0.30 0.33
CA THR A 339 -7.96 -0.10 1.25
C THR A 339 -7.48 -1.28 2.08
N VAL A 340 -7.64 -1.16 3.40
CA VAL A 340 -7.33 -2.21 4.37
C VAL A 340 -8.61 -2.64 5.06
N ALA A 341 -8.75 -3.93 5.29
CA ALA A 341 -9.83 -4.48 6.11
C ALA A 341 -9.28 -5.48 7.14
N PHE A 342 -9.94 -5.50 8.28
CA PHE A 342 -9.68 -6.46 9.36
C PHE A 342 -10.96 -7.25 9.61
N ALA A 343 -10.85 -8.53 9.93
CA ALA A 343 -12.02 -9.32 10.27
C ALA A 343 -11.92 -9.89 11.68
N PRO A 344 -13.03 -9.91 12.42
CA PRO A 344 -13.08 -10.54 13.72
C PRO A 344 -12.99 -12.07 13.54
N LEU A 345 -11.94 -12.66 14.10
CA LEU A 345 -11.79 -14.11 14.16
C LEU A 345 -12.67 -14.68 15.28
N PRO A 346 -13.43 -15.75 15.04
CA PRO A 346 -14.17 -16.44 16.10
C PRO A 346 -13.21 -17.10 17.09
N VAL A 347 -13.58 -17.12 18.36
CA VAL A 347 -12.87 -17.89 19.38
C VAL A 347 -13.17 -19.37 19.15
N LEU A 348 -12.16 -20.23 19.26
CA LEU A 348 -12.34 -21.68 19.11
C LEU A 348 -13.12 -22.24 20.30
N ALA A 349 -14.00 -23.21 20.06
CA ALA A 349 -14.89 -23.77 21.07
C ALA A 349 -14.13 -24.46 22.25
N SER A 350 -12.89 -24.90 22.00
CA SER A 350 -12.02 -25.53 23.00
C SER A 350 -11.11 -24.55 23.76
N CYS A 351 -11.22 -23.25 23.49
CA CYS A 351 -10.35 -22.24 24.08
C CYS A 351 -11.18 -21.17 24.77
N GLU A 352 -10.63 -20.57 25.81
CA GLU A 352 -11.15 -19.33 26.39
C GLU A 352 -10.59 -18.13 25.64
N GLY A 353 -11.40 -17.11 25.41
CA GLY A 353 -10.91 -15.93 24.73
C GLY A 353 -11.98 -14.91 24.40
N TYR A 354 -11.55 -13.82 23.82
CA TYR A 354 -12.42 -12.73 23.37
C TYR A 354 -11.88 -12.09 22.10
N THR A 355 -12.78 -11.71 21.20
CA THR A 355 -12.45 -10.92 20.02
C THR A 355 -12.96 -9.49 20.20
N ALA A 356 -12.03 -8.54 20.31
CA ALA A 356 -12.36 -7.12 20.39
C ALA A 356 -12.43 -6.52 18.99
N ARG A 357 -13.43 -5.65 18.78
CA ARG A 357 -13.56 -4.83 17.58
C ARG A 357 -13.65 -3.37 18.01
N LEU A 358 -12.81 -2.52 17.44
CA LEU A 358 -12.86 -1.07 17.62
C LEU A 358 -13.84 -0.42 16.63
N PRO A 359 -14.38 0.79 16.95
CA PRO A 359 -15.26 1.53 16.05
C PRO A 359 -14.61 1.90 14.71
N ASN A 360 -13.27 2.01 14.66
CA ASN A 360 -12.48 2.21 13.44
C ASN A 360 -12.25 0.93 12.67
N GLY A 361 -12.81 -0.18 13.12
CA GLY A 361 -12.91 -1.45 12.47
C GLY A 361 -11.77 -2.41 12.71
N MET A 362 -10.70 -2.05 13.40
CA MET A 362 -9.66 -3.00 13.77
C MET A 362 -10.21 -4.06 14.71
N SER A 363 -9.82 -5.31 14.49
CA SER A 363 -10.21 -6.44 15.31
C SER A 363 -9.00 -7.26 15.74
N VAL A 364 -8.97 -7.60 17.00
CA VAL A 364 -7.94 -8.43 17.63
C VAL A 364 -8.61 -9.53 18.42
N ARG A 365 -8.16 -10.77 18.24
CA ARG A 365 -8.61 -11.91 19.02
C ARG A 365 -7.53 -12.30 20.03
N VAL A 366 -7.91 -12.49 21.27
CA VAL A 366 -7.06 -13.07 22.31
C VAL A 366 -7.66 -14.42 22.70
N MET A 367 -6.86 -15.46 22.66
CA MET A 367 -7.25 -16.81 23.05
C MET A 367 -6.22 -17.40 24.01
N THR A 368 -6.70 -18.08 25.03
CA THR A 368 -5.89 -18.84 25.97
C THR A 368 -6.26 -20.33 25.89
N PHE A 369 -5.27 -21.17 25.86
CA PHE A 369 -5.39 -22.62 25.88
C PHE A 369 -4.36 -23.18 26.85
N GLY A 370 -4.78 -24.16 27.64
CA GLY A 370 -3.94 -24.85 28.62
C GLY A 370 -3.41 -26.14 28.06
N ASP A 371 -2.17 -26.49 28.41
CA ASP A 371 -1.63 -27.84 28.24
C ASP A 371 -1.63 -28.54 29.61
N GLY A 372 -2.59 -29.44 29.82
CA GLY A 372 -2.72 -30.22 31.06
C GLY A 372 -1.57 -31.19 31.34
N LYS A 373 -0.60 -31.34 30.40
CA LYS A 373 0.59 -32.15 30.62
C LYS A 373 1.75 -31.40 31.25
N SER A 374 1.82 -30.09 30.97
CA SER A 374 2.94 -29.25 31.41
C SER A 374 2.55 -28.17 32.43
N ASP A 375 1.28 -28.15 32.89
CA ASP A 375 0.74 -27.12 33.80
C ASP A 375 1.05 -25.69 33.33
N THR A 376 1.03 -25.48 31.99
CA THR A 376 1.29 -24.20 31.36
C THR A 376 0.07 -23.71 30.59
N GLU A 377 -0.17 -22.41 30.64
CA GLU A 377 -1.14 -21.74 29.81
C GLU A 377 -0.43 -20.90 28.77
N SER A 378 -0.87 -21.04 27.54
CA SER A 378 -0.41 -20.23 26.42
C SER A 378 -1.54 -19.34 25.95
N THR A 379 -1.25 -18.06 25.82
CA THR A 379 -2.17 -17.06 25.25
C THR A 379 -1.62 -16.61 23.92
N ARG A 380 -2.47 -16.43 22.93
CA ARG A 380 -2.10 -15.86 21.64
C ARG A 380 -2.99 -14.68 21.28
N VAL A 381 -2.37 -13.68 20.71
CA VAL A 381 -3.03 -12.51 20.16
C VAL A 381 -3.00 -12.60 18.64
N ASP A 382 -4.17 -12.69 18.02
CA ASP A 382 -4.32 -12.88 16.56
C ASP A 382 -4.96 -11.66 15.90
N VAL A 383 -4.48 -11.37 14.68
CA VAL A 383 -5.08 -10.39 13.77
C VAL A 383 -5.24 -11.03 12.39
N LEU A 384 -6.44 -10.95 11.82
CA LEU A 384 -6.72 -11.29 10.43
C LEU A 384 -6.96 -10.01 9.64
N TRP A 385 -6.20 -9.81 8.59
CA TRP A 385 -6.28 -8.61 7.77
C TRP A 385 -6.04 -8.89 6.29
N GLY A 386 -6.43 -7.94 5.47
CA GLY A 386 -6.15 -7.93 4.04
C GLY A 386 -6.05 -6.51 3.53
N MET A 387 -5.31 -6.32 2.45
CA MET A 387 -5.14 -5.03 1.80
C MET A 387 -5.29 -5.18 0.30
N ALA A 388 -5.87 -4.16 -0.34
CA ALA A 388 -5.93 -4.04 -1.79
C ALA A 388 -5.48 -2.65 -2.24
N THR A 389 -4.72 -2.62 -3.33
CA THR A 389 -4.40 -1.38 -4.04
C THR A 389 -5.54 -1.08 -5.02
N VAL A 390 -6.41 -0.14 -4.65
CA VAL A 390 -7.60 0.21 -5.44
C VAL A 390 -7.23 1.17 -6.58
N ARG A 391 -6.41 2.17 -6.26
CA ARG A 391 -5.99 3.20 -7.21
C ARG A 391 -4.49 3.45 -7.10
N GLY A 392 -3.68 2.47 -7.54
CA GLY A 392 -2.22 2.54 -7.48
C GLY A 392 -1.59 3.72 -8.24
N ASN A 393 -2.34 4.31 -9.18
CA ASN A 393 -1.95 5.54 -9.88
C ASN A 393 -2.11 6.81 -9.03
N GLN A 394 -2.88 6.77 -7.92
CA GLN A 394 -3.02 7.88 -6.95
C GLN A 394 -1.99 7.80 -5.81
N ALA A 395 -0.94 7.03 -6.02
CA ALA A 395 0.24 6.99 -5.19
C ALA A 395 1.51 7.17 -6.03
N CYS A 396 2.59 7.59 -5.41
CA CYS A 396 3.89 7.76 -6.06
C CYS A 396 4.99 7.33 -5.12
N ARG A 397 5.87 6.47 -5.61
CA ARG A 397 7.10 6.07 -4.92
C ARG A 397 8.18 7.09 -5.12
N ILE A 398 9.02 7.26 -4.13
CA ILE A 398 10.20 8.11 -4.18
C ILE A 398 11.37 7.19 -3.86
N THR A 399 12.14 6.83 -4.90
CA THR A 399 13.28 5.91 -4.74
C THR A 399 14.49 6.65 -4.17
N GLN A 400 15.28 5.89 -3.45
CA GLN A 400 16.54 6.31 -2.84
C GLN A 400 17.69 5.56 -3.45
#